data_bbc08cfad579567ba5882bd90e41fdbd
#
_entry.id   bbc08cfad579567ba5882bd90e41fdbd
#
_cell.length_a   1.000
_cell.length_b   1.000
_cell.length_c   1.000
_cell.angle_alpha   90.00
_cell.angle_beta   90.00
_cell.angle_gamma   90.00
#
_symmetry.space_group_name_H-M   'P 1'
#
loop_
_entity.id
_entity.type
_entity.pdbx_description
1 polymer ?
#
loop_
_entity_poly.entity_id
_entity_poly.type
_entity_poly.pdbx_seq_one_letter_code
_entity_poly.pdbx_strand_id
1 'polypeptide(L)'
;QALAAQAHALTLLLGAPLSEGMQTAKLDDQAVPQHLPVGLPAEVLLQRPDIMVAEHQLRAAGANIGAARAAFFPRITLTGFFGTASAELDGLFDADSRAWRFAPSLSLPIFDAGRNRAALQLAEVRRDLAVVNYEKSVQAAFRDVSDALSARRWLGEQVRIAEATLKAQA
;
A
#
# COMPACT_ATOMS: atom_id res chain seq x y z
N GLN A 1 -8.71 -24.68 24.08
CA GLN A 1 -8.18 -25.05 22.76
C GLN A 1 -8.01 -23.81 21.85
N ALA A 2 -9.01 -22.94 21.70
CA ALA A 2 -8.94 -21.76 20.83
C ALA A 2 -7.81 -20.80 21.21
N LEU A 3 -7.60 -20.54 22.50
CA LEU A 3 -6.55 -19.64 22.99
C LEU A 3 -5.14 -20.17 22.68
N ALA A 4 -4.93 -21.48 22.83
CA ALA A 4 -3.65 -22.13 22.49
C ALA A 4 -3.38 -22.05 20.98
N ALA A 5 -4.39 -22.26 20.13
CA ALA A 5 -4.24 -22.15 18.69
C ALA A 5 -3.88 -20.73 18.24
N GLN A 6 -4.48 -19.70 18.86
CA GLN A 6 -4.14 -18.30 18.60
C GLN A 6 -2.74 -17.92 19.08
N ALA A 7 -2.31 -18.45 20.24
CA ALA A 7 -0.96 -18.24 20.75
C ALA A 7 0.08 -18.87 19.78
N HIS A 8 -0.18 -20.07 19.27
CA HIS A 8 0.70 -20.69 18.28
C HIS A 8 0.75 -19.90 16.97
N ALA A 9 -0.40 -19.40 16.49
CA ALA A 9 -0.44 -18.55 15.29
C ALA A 9 0.35 -17.25 15.48
N LEU A 10 0.25 -16.62 16.65
CA LEU A 10 0.99 -15.41 16.97
C LEU A 10 2.50 -15.66 17.05
N THR A 11 2.91 -16.78 17.68
CA THR A 11 4.31 -17.23 17.71
C THR A 11 4.87 -17.44 16.31
N LEU A 12 4.08 -18.02 15.40
CA LEU A 12 4.48 -18.21 14.00
C LEU A 12 4.68 -16.88 13.28
N LEU A 13 3.77 -15.92 13.49
CA LEU A 13 3.85 -14.59 12.86
C LEU A 13 5.02 -13.75 13.36
N LEU A 14 5.33 -13.86 14.65
CA LEU A 14 6.44 -13.13 15.29
C LEU A 14 7.81 -13.77 15.04
N GLY A 15 7.84 -15.06 14.69
CA GLY A 15 9.08 -15.82 14.54
C GLY A 15 9.83 -16.02 15.88
N ALA A 16 9.18 -15.73 17.02
CA ALA A 16 9.74 -15.82 18.38
C ALA A 16 8.66 -16.28 19.38
N PRO A 17 9.04 -16.95 20.48
CA PRO A 17 8.09 -17.32 21.52
C PRO A 17 7.49 -16.08 22.18
N LEU A 18 6.20 -16.15 22.51
CA LEU A 18 5.49 -15.09 23.22
C LEU A 18 6.10 -14.91 24.62
N SER A 19 6.35 -13.66 25.01
CA SER A 19 6.78 -13.36 26.39
C SER A 19 5.67 -13.69 27.38
N GLU A 20 6.04 -14.20 28.58
CA GLU A 20 5.09 -14.64 29.61
C GLU A 20 4.09 -13.56 30.04
N GLY A 21 4.43 -12.27 29.91
CA GLY A 21 3.55 -11.15 30.23
C GLY A 21 2.41 -10.90 29.24
N MET A 22 2.43 -11.49 28.04
CA MET A 22 1.38 -11.33 27.03
C MET A 22 0.19 -12.30 27.19
N GLN A 23 0.32 -13.28 28.08
CA GLN A 23 -0.63 -14.41 28.12
C GLN A 23 -1.80 -14.28 29.09
N THR A 24 -1.89 -13.24 29.91
CA THR A 24 -2.69 -13.36 31.14
C THR A 24 -3.62 -12.21 31.52
N ALA A 25 -3.95 -11.30 30.62
CA ALA A 25 -5.03 -10.37 30.93
C ALA A 25 -6.38 -11.11 30.92
N LYS A 26 -7.03 -11.24 32.07
CA LYS A 26 -8.42 -11.74 32.13
C LYS A 26 -9.31 -10.79 31.33
N LEU A 27 -10.39 -11.29 30.77
CA LEU A 27 -11.33 -10.48 29.98
C LEU A 27 -11.85 -9.27 30.77
N ASP A 28 -12.07 -9.46 32.08
CA ASP A 28 -12.53 -8.40 33.00
C ASP A 28 -11.48 -7.31 33.23
N ASP A 29 -10.19 -7.59 33.06
CA ASP A 29 -9.09 -6.63 33.21
C ASP A 29 -8.82 -5.83 31.92
N GLN A 30 -9.48 -6.16 30.81
CA GLN A 30 -9.35 -5.44 29.56
C GLN A 30 -10.24 -4.20 29.57
N ALA A 31 -9.63 -3.03 29.56
CA ALA A 31 -10.34 -1.75 29.42
C ALA A 31 -10.92 -1.63 28.00
N VAL A 32 -12.04 -2.30 27.72
CA VAL A 32 -12.79 -2.10 26.49
C VAL A 32 -13.51 -0.76 26.60
N PRO A 33 -13.25 0.23 25.73
CA PRO A 33 -13.93 1.51 25.77
C PRO A 33 -15.44 1.33 25.63
N GLN A 34 -16.18 1.57 26.70
CA GLN A 34 -17.65 1.40 26.68
C GLN A 34 -18.36 2.52 25.89
N HIS A 35 -17.70 3.64 25.70
CA HIS A 35 -18.25 4.81 24.98
C HIS A 35 -17.30 5.18 23.85
N LEU A 36 -17.68 4.85 22.62
CA LEU A 36 -17.12 5.46 21.43
C LEU A 36 -17.89 6.76 21.18
N PRO A 37 -17.22 7.91 21.04
CA PRO A 37 -17.89 9.15 20.68
C PRO A 37 -18.61 8.97 19.33
N VAL A 38 -19.94 9.12 19.37
CA VAL A 38 -20.78 9.10 18.15
C VAL A 38 -20.54 10.43 17.45
N GLY A 39 -20.17 10.40 16.15
CA GLY A 39 -19.93 11.61 15.38
C GLY A 39 -18.45 11.93 15.12
N LEU A 40 -17.58 10.92 15.07
CA LEU A 40 -16.24 11.12 14.51
C LEU A 40 -16.39 11.68 13.09
N PRO A 41 -15.73 12.82 12.76
CA PRO A 41 -15.82 13.41 11.45
C PRO A 41 -15.37 12.40 10.38
N ALA A 42 -15.98 12.45 9.19
CA ALA A 42 -15.60 11.62 8.05
C ALA A 42 -14.09 11.70 7.71
N GLU A 43 -13.43 12.77 8.15
CA GLU A 43 -11.99 12.99 8.05
C GLU A 43 -11.15 11.86 8.70
N VAL A 44 -11.64 11.22 9.76
CA VAL A 44 -10.95 10.07 10.38
C VAL A 44 -10.90 8.88 9.42
N LEU A 45 -11.90 8.72 8.55
CA LEU A 45 -11.88 7.69 7.51
C LEU A 45 -10.77 7.92 6.48
N LEU A 46 -10.44 9.19 6.19
CA LEU A 46 -9.35 9.53 5.25
C LEU A 46 -7.96 9.16 5.79
N GLN A 47 -7.83 8.96 7.10
CA GLN A 47 -6.59 8.53 7.72
C GLN A 47 -6.45 6.99 7.77
N ARG A 48 -7.43 6.26 7.28
CA ARG A 48 -7.35 4.80 7.21
C ARG A 48 -6.27 4.37 6.22
N PRO A 49 -5.41 3.40 6.57
CA PRO A 49 -4.32 2.95 5.71
C PRO A 49 -4.79 2.42 4.35
N ASP A 50 -5.93 1.74 4.28
CA ASP A 50 -6.53 1.20 3.06
C ASP A 50 -6.97 2.32 2.10
N ILE A 51 -7.58 3.40 2.61
CA ILE A 51 -7.96 4.59 1.81
C ILE A 51 -6.71 5.33 1.35
N MET A 52 -5.70 5.51 2.22
CA MET A 52 -4.44 6.14 1.85
C MET A 52 -3.72 5.36 0.74
N VAL A 53 -3.71 4.03 0.80
CA VAL A 53 -3.16 3.18 -0.28
C VAL A 53 -3.90 3.43 -1.59
N ALA A 54 -5.23 3.41 -1.59
CA ALA A 54 -6.02 3.65 -2.80
C ALA A 54 -5.82 5.06 -3.37
N GLU A 55 -5.68 6.08 -2.51
CA GLU A 55 -5.37 7.46 -2.93
C GLU A 55 -4.00 7.56 -3.58
N HIS A 56 -2.97 6.96 -2.99
CA HIS A 56 -1.63 6.95 -3.57
C HIS A 56 -1.57 6.18 -4.89
N GLN A 57 -2.33 5.09 -5.03
CA GLN A 57 -2.47 4.38 -6.30
C GLN A 57 -3.14 5.23 -7.38
N LEU A 58 -4.17 6.00 -7.02
CA LEU A 58 -4.82 6.95 -7.92
C LEU A 58 -3.85 8.06 -8.36
N ARG A 59 -3.08 8.63 -7.43
CA ARG A 59 -2.03 9.62 -7.75
C ARG A 59 -0.97 9.05 -8.69
N ALA A 60 -0.51 7.82 -8.44
CA ALA A 60 0.44 7.13 -9.29
C ALA A 60 -0.11 6.89 -10.70
N ALA A 61 -1.37 6.46 -10.83
CA ALA A 61 -2.04 6.30 -12.12
C ALA A 61 -2.15 7.64 -12.87
N GLY A 62 -2.46 8.75 -12.17
CA GLY A 62 -2.45 10.10 -12.73
C GLY A 62 -1.08 10.53 -13.24
N ALA A 63 -0.01 10.26 -12.50
CA ALA A 63 1.36 10.56 -12.90
C ALA A 63 1.79 9.76 -14.15
N ASN A 64 1.32 8.53 -14.30
CA ASN A 64 1.60 7.69 -15.47
C ASN A 64 1.03 8.26 -16.77
N ILE A 65 -0.05 9.04 -16.75
CA ILE A 65 -0.54 9.79 -17.91
C ILE A 65 0.52 10.79 -18.39
N GLY A 66 1.16 11.50 -17.45
CA GLY A 66 2.27 12.41 -17.75
C GLY A 66 3.45 11.69 -18.41
N ALA A 67 3.82 10.51 -17.89
CA ALA A 67 4.86 9.68 -18.47
C ALA A 67 4.49 9.18 -19.89
N ALA A 68 3.24 8.78 -20.12
CA ALA A 68 2.76 8.38 -21.43
C ALA A 68 2.76 9.55 -22.43
N ARG A 69 2.42 10.76 -21.99
CA ARG A 69 2.52 11.98 -22.82
C ARG A 69 3.98 12.34 -23.14
N ALA A 70 4.89 12.12 -22.19
CA ALA A 70 6.31 12.37 -22.42
C ALA A 70 6.91 11.50 -23.56
N ALA A 71 6.32 10.34 -23.86
CA ALA A 71 6.76 9.48 -24.94
C ALA A 71 6.56 10.08 -26.35
N PHE A 72 5.77 11.14 -26.49
CA PHE A 72 5.63 11.89 -27.75
C PHE A 72 6.75 12.90 -27.99
N PHE A 73 7.53 13.21 -26.97
CA PHE A 73 8.64 14.17 -27.05
C PHE A 73 9.97 13.45 -27.29
N PRO A 74 10.98 14.20 -27.77
CA PRO A 74 12.32 13.66 -27.95
C PRO A 74 12.90 13.14 -26.64
N ARG A 75 13.48 11.95 -26.69
CA ARG A 75 14.28 11.40 -25.59
C ARG A 75 15.73 11.83 -25.77
N ILE A 76 16.27 12.52 -24.78
CA ILE A 76 17.68 12.85 -24.71
C ILE A 76 18.35 11.90 -23.72
N THR A 77 19.34 11.15 -24.19
CA THR A 77 20.17 10.30 -23.35
C THR A 77 21.63 10.74 -23.42
N LEU A 78 22.31 10.66 -22.29
CA LEU A 78 23.70 10.98 -22.18
C LEU A 78 24.42 9.73 -21.65
N THR A 79 25.37 9.21 -22.44
CA THR A 79 26.24 8.13 -21.99
C THR A 79 27.64 8.68 -21.82
N GLY A 80 28.19 8.54 -20.59
CA GLY A 80 29.53 8.93 -20.26
C GLY A 80 30.34 7.71 -19.80
N PHE A 81 31.57 7.65 -20.26
CA PHE A 81 32.55 6.70 -19.77
C PHE A 81 33.83 7.48 -19.41
N PHE A 82 34.40 7.15 -18.26
CA PHE A 82 35.72 7.63 -17.83
C PHE A 82 36.43 6.45 -17.14
N GLY A 83 37.65 6.17 -17.58
CA GLY A 83 38.39 5.04 -17.04
C GLY A 83 39.70 4.83 -17.77
N THR A 84 40.24 3.63 -17.67
CA THR A 84 41.43 3.18 -18.42
C THR A 84 41.00 2.14 -19.45
N ALA A 85 41.62 2.15 -20.62
CA ALA A 85 41.41 1.18 -21.68
C ALA A 85 42.75 0.86 -22.31
N SER A 86 43.06 -0.46 -22.42
CA SER A 86 44.26 -0.96 -23.05
C SER A 86 43.92 -2.20 -23.88
N ALA A 87 44.73 -2.46 -24.92
CA ALA A 87 44.61 -3.67 -25.72
C ALA A 87 45.14 -4.92 -24.96
N GLU A 88 46.08 -4.71 -24.08
CA GLU A 88 46.71 -5.73 -23.23
C GLU A 88 46.58 -5.37 -21.75
N LEU A 89 46.54 -6.38 -20.88
CA LEU A 89 46.26 -6.21 -19.45
C LEU A 89 47.36 -5.47 -18.72
N ASP A 90 48.60 -5.61 -19.13
CA ASP A 90 49.79 -4.98 -18.55
C ASP A 90 49.79 -3.45 -18.73
N GLY A 91 49.27 -2.97 -19.86
CA GLY A 91 49.17 -1.51 -20.16
C GLY A 91 47.96 -0.81 -19.54
N LEU A 92 47.10 -1.49 -18.77
CA LEU A 92 45.84 -0.92 -18.30
C LEU A 92 46.01 0.24 -17.30
N PHE A 93 47.14 0.25 -16.56
CA PHE A 93 47.43 1.28 -15.55
C PHE A 93 48.47 2.29 -15.98
N ASP A 94 48.94 2.23 -17.24
CA ASP A 94 49.88 3.18 -17.78
C ASP A 94 49.23 4.57 -17.95
N ALA A 95 50.08 5.62 -17.99
CA ALA A 95 49.62 6.99 -18.06
C ALA A 95 48.80 7.27 -19.34
N ASP A 96 49.07 6.57 -20.42
CA ASP A 96 48.40 6.69 -21.72
C ASP A 96 47.13 5.84 -21.86
N SER A 97 46.79 5.03 -20.86
CA SER A 97 45.60 4.16 -20.90
C SER A 97 44.30 4.90 -20.57
N ARG A 98 44.36 6.19 -20.18
CA ARG A 98 43.19 6.98 -19.81
C ARG A 98 42.32 7.22 -21.02
N ALA A 99 41.04 6.80 -20.88
CA ALA A 99 40.04 6.96 -21.92
C ALA A 99 38.80 7.63 -21.35
N TRP A 100 38.22 8.52 -22.12
CA TRP A 100 36.91 9.09 -21.81
C TRP A 100 36.05 9.11 -23.06
N ARG A 101 34.76 8.97 -22.87
CA ARG A 101 33.75 9.07 -23.92
C ARG A 101 32.56 9.86 -23.39
N PHE A 102 32.10 10.79 -24.22
CA PHE A 102 30.87 11.55 -23.97
C PHE A 102 30.01 11.43 -25.23
N ALA A 103 28.86 10.74 -25.10
CA ALA A 103 27.99 10.44 -26.24
C ALA A 103 26.55 10.85 -25.93
N PRO A 104 26.17 12.10 -26.22
CA PRO A 104 24.77 12.48 -26.18
C PRO A 104 24.03 11.88 -27.37
N SER A 105 22.79 11.42 -27.16
CA SER A 105 21.94 10.98 -28.25
C SER A 105 20.53 11.55 -28.08
N LEU A 106 19.89 11.88 -29.20
CA LEU A 106 18.52 12.38 -29.31
C LEU A 106 17.72 11.36 -30.14
N SER A 107 16.61 10.89 -29.60
CA SER A 107 15.69 9.99 -30.30
C SER A 107 14.28 10.54 -30.25
N LEU A 108 13.66 10.73 -31.41
CA LEU A 108 12.27 11.16 -31.57
C LEU A 108 11.52 10.14 -32.44
N PRO A 109 10.47 9.48 -31.93
CA PRO A 109 9.62 8.63 -32.76
C PRO A 109 8.73 9.50 -33.65
N ILE A 110 9.01 9.52 -34.96
CA ILE A 110 8.19 10.26 -35.95
C ILE A 110 6.99 9.42 -36.39
N PHE A 111 7.19 8.11 -36.50
CA PHE A 111 6.14 7.15 -36.88
C PHE A 111 6.26 5.90 -36.01
N ASP A 112 5.20 5.57 -35.28
CA ASP A 112 5.14 4.45 -34.35
C ASP A 112 3.88 3.57 -34.52
N ALA A 113 3.18 3.73 -35.64
CA ALA A 113 1.93 3.04 -35.95
C ALA A 113 0.84 3.20 -34.86
N GLY A 114 0.85 4.33 -34.14
CA GLY A 114 -0.15 4.64 -33.11
C GLY A 114 0.16 4.05 -31.71
N ARG A 115 1.32 3.43 -31.53
CA ARG A 115 1.71 2.83 -30.25
C ARG A 115 1.66 3.81 -29.07
N ASN A 116 2.22 5.01 -29.21
CA ASN A 116 2.22 6.03 -28.16
C ASN A 116 0.80 6.52 -27.86
N ARG A 117 -0.05 6.64 -28.88
CA ARG A 117 -1.46 7.01 -28.71
C ARG A 117 -2.23 5.94 -27.90
N ALA A 118 -2.03 4.67 -28.27
CA ALA A 118 -2.63 3.55 -27.54
C ALA A 118 -2.12 3.45 -26.09
N ALA A 119 -0.82 3.71 -25.86
CA ALA A 119 -0.23 3.74 -24.53
C ALA A 119 -0.82 4.87 -23.66
N LEU A 120 -1.02 6.06 -24.25
CA LEU A 120 -1.69 7.17 -23.55
C LEU A 120 -3.13 6.81 -23.18
N GLN A 121 -3.89 6.29 -24.11
CA GLN A 121 -5.27 5.87 -23.89
C GLN A 121 -5.36 4.78 -22.81
N LEU A 122 -4.44 3.82 -22.81
CA LEU A 122 -4.34 2.82 -21.74
C LEU A 122 -4.06 3.45 -20.38
N ALA A 123 -3.18 4.45 -20.31
CA ALA A 123 -2.88 5.16 -19.05
C ALA A 123 -4.11 5.93 -18.53
N GLU A 124 -4.90 6.55 -19.43
CA GLU A 124 -6.14 7.24 -19.07
C GLU A 124 -7.18 6.25 -18.50
N VAL A 125 -7.41 5.12 -19.17
CA VAL A 125 -8.33 4.07 -18.68
C VAL A 125 -7.87 3.50 -17.34
N ARG A 126 -6.56 3.31 -17.13
CA ARG A 126 -6.02 2.86 -15.84
C ARG A 126 -6.25 3.87 -14.73
N ARG A 127 -6.17 5.17 -15.03
CA ARG A 127 -6.51 6.20 -14.06
C ARG A 127 -8.00 6.15 -13.70
N ASP A 128 -8.89 5.96 -14.66
CA ASP A 128 -10.33 5.85 -14.41
C ASP A 128 -10.65 4.61 -13.56
N LEU A 129 -9.97 3.49 -13.81
CA LEU A 129 -10.06 2.30 -12.96
C LEU A 129 -9.59 2.57 -11.54
N ALA A 130 -8.52 3.35 -11.38
CA ALA A 130 -8.02 3.72 -10.04
C ALA A 130 -9.00 4.64 -9.29
N VAL A 131 -9.75 5.52 -9.98
CA VAL A 131 -10.85 6.31 -9.39
C VAL A 131 -11.92 5.39 -8.83
N VAL A 132 -12.40 4.44 -9.61
CA VAL A 132 -13.44 3.48 -9.18
C VAL A 132 -12.96 2.64 -7.98
N ASN A 133 -11.69 2.22 -7.99
CA ASN A 133 -11.12 1.48 -6.87
C ASN A 133 -11.02 2.34 -5.60
N TYR A 134 -10.66 3.61 -5.71
CA TYR A 134 -10.66 4.54 -4.60
C TYR A 134 -12.07 4.72 -4.02
N GLU A 135 -13.07 4.98 -4.86
CA GLU A 135 -14.47 5.11 -4.44
C GLU A 135 -14.97 3.83 -3.74
N LYS A 136 -14.62 2.65 -4.28
CA LYS A 136 -14.94 1.35 -3.67
C LYS A 136 -14.31 1.20 -2.29
N SER A 137 -13.07 1.64 -2.11
CA SER A 137 -12.38 1.59 -0.81
C SER A 137 -13.07 2.49 0.22
N VAL A 138 -13.46 3.69 -0.20
CA VAL A 138 -14.22 4.63 0.65
C VAL A 138 -15.58 4.02 1.07
N GLN A 139 -16.34 3.46 0.11
CA GLN A 139 -17.61 2.82 0.40
C GLN A 139 -17.47 1.60 1.32
N ALA A 140 -16.41 0.80 1.12
CA ALA A 140 -16.11 -0.33 2.00
C ALA A 140 -15.82 0.14 3.44
N ALA A 141 -15.06 1.20 3.60
CA ALA A 141 -14.76 1.77 4.91
C ALA A 141 -16.02 2.26 5.65
N PHE A 142 -16.95 2.91 4.94
CA PHE A 142 -18.25 3.31 5.51
C PHE A 142 -19.09 2.11 5.93
N ARG A 143 -19.13 1.07 5.08
CA ARG A 143 -19.83 -0.18 5.41
C ARG A 143 -19.23 -0.82 6.67
N ASP A 144 -17.90 -0.95 6.74
CA ASP A 144 -17.22 -1.58 7.87
C ASP A 144 -17.55 -0.87 9.20
N VAL A 145 -17.59 0.47 9.20
CA VAL A 145 -18.00 1.25 10.38
C VAL A 145 -19.47 0.99 10.73
N SER A 146 -20.35 0.97 9.74
CA SER A 146 -21.78 0.71 9.95
C SER A 146 -22.02 -0.70 10.51
N ASP A 147 -21.30 -1.68 9.97
CA ASP A 147 -21.36 -3.08 10.44
C ASP A 147 -20.84 -3.21 11.87
N ALA A 148 -19.70 -2.54 12.18
CA ALA A 148 -19.14 -2.54 13.53
C ALA A 148 -20.07 -1.88 14.57
N LEU A 149 -20.73 -0.77 14.23
CA LEU A 149 -21.70 -0.11 15.09
C LEU A 149 -22.94 -0.99 15.33
N SER A 150 -23.42 -1.66 14.28
CA SER A 150 -24.53 -2.60 14.36
C SER A 150 -24.19 -3.81 15.22
N ALA A 151 -23.02 -4.41 14.99
CA ALA A 151 -22.53 -5.55 15.78
C ALA A 151 -22.39 -5.18 17.26
N ARG A 152 -21.85 -4.00 17.58
CA ARG A 152 -21.75 -3.53 18.96
C ARG A 152 -23.11 -3.47 19.66
N ARG A 153 -24.13 -2.94 18.98
CA ARG A 153 -25.50 -2.84 19.55
C ARG A 153 -26.05 -4.24 19.86
N TRP A 154 -25.93 -5.17 18.92
CA TRP A 154 -26.44 -6.53 19.09
C TRP A 154 -25.67 -7.33 20.15
N LEU A 155 -24.35 -7.21 20.19
CA LEU A 155 -23.51 -7.87 21.20
C LEU A 155 -23.83 -7.37 22.62
N GLY A 156 -24.04 -6.06 22.80
CA GLY A 156 -24.46 -5.48 24.07
C GLY A 156 -25.79 -6.05 24.56
N GLU A 157 -26.75 -6.25 23.66
CA GLU A 157 -28.05 -6.85 24.00
C GLU A 157 -27.89 -8.35 24.34
N GLN A 158 -27.07 -9.09 23.60
CA GLN A 158 -26.77 -10.50 23.92
C GLN A 158 -26.13 -10.67 25.31
N VAL A 159 -25.18 -9.82 25.68
CA VAL A 159 -24.57 -9.85 27.03
C VAL A 159 -25.65 -9.61 28.10
N ARG A 160 -26.51 -8.61 27.91
CA ARG A 160 -27.61 -8.31 28.84
C ARG A 160 -28.56 -9.49 29.03
N ILE A 161 -28.91 -10.17 27.93
CA ILE A 161 -29.78 -11.36 27.98
C ILE A 161 -29.08 -12.52 28.70
N ALA A 162 -27.79 -12.77 28.41
CA ALA A 162 -27.01 -13.82 29.04
C ALA A 162 -26.88 -13.61 30.56
N GLU A 163 -26.62 -12.38 31.01
CA GLU A 163 -26.57 -12.02 32.42
C GLU A 163 -27.93 -12.24 33.12
N ALA A 164 -29.03 -11.84 32.46
CA ALA A 164 -30.37 -12.07 33.00
C ALA A 164 -30.70 -13.56 33.14
N THR A 165 -30.29 -14.37 32.15
CA THR A 165 -30.47 -15.84 32.18
C THR A 165 -29.67 -16.48 33.29
N LEU A 166 -28.38 -16.03 33.46
CA LEU A 166 -27.54 -16.53 34.57
C LEU A 166 -28.14 -16.23 35.93
N LYS A 167 -28.67 -15.02 36.14
CA LYS A 167 -29.35 -14.62 37.38
C LYS A 167 -30.63 -15.39 37.63
N ALA A 168 -31.31 -15.84 36.59
CA ALA A 168 -32.54 -16.63 36.74
C ALA A 168 -32.25 -18.13 37.02
N GLN A 169 -31.04 -18.61 36.78
CA GLN A 169 -30.62 -20.01 37.02
C GLN A 169 -29.87 -20.20 38.34
N ALA A 170 -29.45 -19.10 38.96
CA ALA A 170 -28.78 -19.10 40.26
C ALA A 170 -29.78 -18.93 41.42
#